data_b1fe83a75cc51650c60cad91bf75df24
#
_entry.id   b1fe83a75cc51650c60cad91bf75df24
#
_cell.length_a   1.000
_cell.length_b   1.000
_cell.length_c   1.000
_cell.angle_alpha   90.00
_cell.angle_beta   90.00
_cell.angle_gamma   90.00
#
_symmetry.space_group_name_H-M   'P 1'
#
loop_
_entity.id
_entity.type
_entity.pdbx_description
1 polymer ?
#
loop_
_entity_poly.entity_id
_entity_poly.type
_entity_poly.pdbx_seq_one_letter_code
_entity_poly.pdbx_strand_id
1 'polypeptide(L)'
;MSGLLNRINMQSIKSIVLVGLLCFATWTQAAADLDVATPAVSALKNSMQARHAQLAAHYASGAVGLTKDGLIALRDASAVPLKDRQGINALVAAENNDRVALYKEIAAGNGHPEWRGEIQNTFAGRWIDKAQAGWYYESGSAWVKK
;
A
#
# COMPACT_ATOMS: atom_id res chain seq x y z
N MET A 1 -82.26 -23.68 35.40
CA MET A 1 -81.48 -24.64 36.18
C MET A 1 -80.06 -24.56 35.72
N SER A 2 -79.25 -24.03 36.61
CA SER A 2 -77.87 -24.33 36.85
C SER A 2 -76.94 -24.34 35.63
N GLY A 3 -76.40 -23.18 35.26
CA GLY A 3 -75.25 -23.03 34.41
C GLY A 3 -74.05 -22.84 35.25
N LEU A 4 -73.06 -23.70 35.13
CA LEU A 4 -71.75 -23.55 35.73
C LEU A 4 -70.89 -22.76 34.79
N LEU A 5 -70.55 -21.54 35.24
CA LEU A 5 -69.58 -20.66 34.63
C LEU A 5 -68.19 -21.27 34.79
N ASN A 6 -67.60 -21.74 33.72
CA ASN A 6 -66.27 -22.18 33.67
C ASN A 6 -65.37 -20.93 33.42
N ARG A 7 -64.74 -20.43 34.48
CA ARG A 7 -63.73 -19.36 34.37
C ARG A 7 -62.47 -19.95 33.82
N ILE A 8 -62.22 -19.67 32.55
CA ILE A 8 -60.90 -19.92 31.96
C ILE A 8 -59.97 -18.80 32.41
N ASN A 9 -59.10 -19.20 33.30
CA ASN A 9 -58.05 -18.33 33.82
C ASN A 9 -56.99 -18.17 32.69
N MET A 10 -57.04 -17.04 32.02
CA MET A 10 -56.08 -16.71 30.98
C MET A 10 -54.82 -16.17 31.65
N GLN A 11 -53.94 -17.09 32.00
CA GLN A 11 -52.60 -16.70 32.44
C GLN A 11 -51.85 -16.13 31.24
N SER A 12 -51.56 -14.87 31.33
CA SER A 12 -50.69 -14.12 30.42
C SER A 12 -49.31 -14.77 30.33
N ILE A 13 -49.06 -15.44 29.26
CA ILE A 13 -47.70 -15.84 28.89
C ILE A 13 -46.99 -14.57 28.42
N LYS A 14 -46.24 -13.98 29.34
CA LYS A 14 -45.29 -12.91 29.00
C LYS A 14 -44.14 -13.55 28.24
N SER A 15 -44.24 -13.49 26.93
CA SER A 15 -43.11 -13.79 26.04
C SER A 15 -42.04 -12.73 26.27
N ILE A 16 -41.02 -13.10 26.99
CA ILE A 16 -39.80 -12.32 27.09
C ILE A 16 -39.07 -12.52 25.75
N VAL A 17 -39.24 -11.57 24.85
CA VAL A 17 -38.40 -11.46 23.65
C VAL A 17 -37.03 -10.95 24.12
N LEU A 18 -36.12 -11.88 24.30
CA LEU A 18 -34.70 -11.56 24.55
C LEU A 18 -34.13 -11.08 23.22
N VAL A 19 -34.17 -9.78 22.99
CA VAL A 19 -33.46 -9.15 21.88
C VAL A 19 -31.98 -9.23 22.21
N GLY A 20 -31.34 -10.28 21.70
CA GLY A 20 -29.89 -10.39 21.71
C GLY A 20 -29.29 -9.24 20.89
N LEU A 21 -28.78 -8.23 21.56
CA LEU A 21 -27.99 -7.17 20.97
C LEU A 21 -26.67 -7.80 20.50
N LEU A 22 -26.62 -8.27 19.26
CA LEU A 22 -25.37 -8.63 18.62
C LEU A 22 -24.60 -7.33 18.41
N CYS A 23 -23.74 -6.99 19.37
CA CYS A 23 -22.69 -6.02 19.17
C CYS A 23 -21.74 -6.61 18.10
N PHE A 24 -21.98 -6.29 16.85
CA PHE A 24 -20.93 -6.39 15.83
C PHE A 24 -19.84 -5.39 16.23
N ALA A 25 -18.83 -5.87 16.93
CA ALA A 25 -17.59 -5.14 17.04
C ALA A 25 -17.04 -5.00 15.62
N THR A 26 -17.30 -3.88 14.98
CA THR A 26 -16.61 -3.50 13.76
C THR A 26 -15.16 -3.30 14.14
N TRP A 27 -14.35 -4.27 13.80
CA TRP A 27 -12.91 -4.15 13.90
C TRP A 27 -12.51 -3.18 12.80
N THR A 28 -12.45 -1.89 13.14
CA THR A 28 -11.79 -0.91 12.30
C THR A 28 -10.32 -1.28 12.29
N GLN A 29 -9.88 -1.96 11.24
CA GLN A 29 -8.45 -2.09 11.01
C GLN A 29 -7.91 -0.67 10.81
N ALA A 30 -7.04 -0.26 11.72
CA ALA A 30 -6.33 1.00 11.58
C ALA A 30 -5.52 0.92 10.28
N ALA A 31 -5.72 1.90 9.38
CA ALA A 31 -4.90 2.02 8.18
C ALA A 31 -3.45 2.35 8.59
N ALA A 32 -2.48 1.80 7.86
CA ALA A 32 -1.08 2.10 8.09
C ALA A 32 -0.81 3.61 7.92
N ASP A 33 -0.10 4.20 8.86
CA ASP A 33 0.45 5.54 8.71
C ASP A 33 1.66 5.48 7.78
N LEU A 34 1.49 5.95 6.56
CA LEU A 34 2.54 5.97 5.54
C LEU A 34 3.51 7.16 5.70
N ASP A 35 3.16 8.12 6.54
CA ASP A 35 3.95 9.31 6.79
C ASP A 35 4.74 9.25 8.11
N VAL A 36 4.82 8.04 8.70
CA VAL A 36 5.61 7.81 9.90
C VAL A 36 7.02 8.38 9.74
N ALA A 37 7.45 9.18 10.71
CA ALA A 37 8.69 9.94 10.65
C ALA A 37 9.70 9.44 11.69
N THR A 38 10.26 8.27 11.48
CA THR A 38 11.42 7.81 12.24
C THR A 38 12.72 8.35 11.65
N PRO A 39 13.82 8.43 12.41
CA PRO A 39 15.12 8.80 11.85
C PRO A 39 15.54 7.93 10.65
N ALA A 40 15.25 6.62 10.70
CA ALA A 40 15.54 5.70 9.60
C ALA A 40 14.72 6.02 8.34
N VAL A 41 13.40 6.25 8.50
CA VAL A 41 12.53 6.65 7.39
C VAL A 41 12.97 7.98 6.78
N SER A 42 13.31 8.95 7.61
CA SER A 42 13.79 10.26 7.15
C SER A 42 15.10 10.15 6.37
N ALA A 43 16.04 9.36 6.85
CA ALA A 43 17.31 9.12 6.16
C ALA A 43 17.11 8.47 4.78
N LEU A 44 16.22 7.46 4.70
CA LEU A 44 15.89 6.80 3.43
C LEU A 44 15.23 7.75 2.44
N LYS A 45 14.26 8.54 2.89
CA LYS A 45 13.60 9.56 2.05
C LYS A 45 14.62 10.59 1.51
N ASN A 46 15.54 11.05 2.33
CA ASN A 46 16.60 11.98 1.91
C ASN A 46 17.54 11.36 0.88
N SER A 47 17.96 10.11 1.08
CA SER A 47 18.78 9.35 0.13
C SER A 47 18.09 9.19 -1.23
N MET A 48 16.81 8.80 -1.22
CA MET A 48 16.01 8.66 -2.43
C MET A 48 15.80 10.00 -3.15
N GLN A 49 15.57 11.08 -2.41
CA GLN A 49 15.42 12.42 -2.99
C GLN A 49 16.71 12.91 -3.66
N ALA A 50 17.86 12.71 -3.03
CA ALA A 50 19.15 13.05 -3.61
C ALA A 50 19.43 12.23 -4.89
N ARG A 51 19.09 10.95 -4.89
CA ARG A 51 19.23 10.07 -6.07
C ARG A 51 18.26 10.43 -7.18
N HIS A 52 17.07 10.95 -6.84
CA HIS A 52 16.08 11.34 -7.83
C HIS A 52 16.63 12.35 -8.84
N ALA A 53 17.48 13.25 -8.44
CA ALA A 53 18.14 14.19 -9.34
C ALA A 53 18.94 13.49 -10.45
N GLN A 54 19.52 12.33 -10.17
CA GLN A 54 20.25 11.51 -11.13
C GLN A 54 19.33 10.61 -11.96
N LEU A 55 18.20 10.17 -11.40
CA LEU A 55 17.23 9.29 -12.08
C LEU A 55 16.26 10.04 -13.00
N ALA A 56 16.02 11.32 -12.76
CA ALA A 56 14.98 12.08 -13.47
C ALA A 56 15.13 12.04 -14.99
N ALA A 57 16.34 12.19 -15.51
CA ALA A 57 16.62 12.11 -16.94
C ALA A 57 16.36 10.70 -17.52
N HIS A 58 16.57 9.67 -16.73
CA HIS A 58 16.35 8.27 -17.13
C HIS A 58 14.88 7.87 -17.11
N TYR A 59 14.08 8.44 -16.23
CA TYR A 59 12.63 8.36 -16.32
C TYR A 59 12.09 9.08 -17.55
N ALA A 60 12.57 10.29 -17.81
CA ALA A 60 12.14 11.10 -18.95
C ALA A 60 12.50 10.46 -20.30
N SER A 61 13.66 9.81 -20.42
CA SER A 61 14.09 9.10 -21.63
C SER A 61 13.38 7.76 -21.81
N GLY A 62 12.70 7.26 -20.77
CA GLY A 62 12.10 5.93 -20.76
C GLY A 62 13.08 4.78 -20.56
N ALA A 63 14.35 5.07 -20.27
CA ALA A 63 15.35 4.06 -19.93
C ALA A 63 14.97 3.30 -18.66
N VAL A 64 14.45 4.03 -17.66
CA VAL A 64 13.99 3.51 -16.39
C VAL A 64 12.47 3.69 -16.28
N GLY A 65 11.79 2.70 -15.72
CA GLY A 65 10.35 2.73 -15.47
C GLY A 65 9.99 2.26 -14.07
N LEU A 66 8.76 2.58 -13.65
CA LEU A 66 8.19 2.18 -12.37
C LEU A 66 7.59 0.79 -12.50
N THR A 67 7.98 -0.14 -11.64
CA THR A 67 7.39 -1.48 -11.65
C THR A 67 6.07 -1.51 -10.87
N LYS A 68 5.24 -2.49 -11.17
CA LYS A 68 3.94 -2.68 -10.51
C LYS A 68 4.04 -3.06 -9.04
N ASP A 69 5.20 -3.48 -8.59
CA ASP A 69 5.48 -3.92 -7.22
C ASP A 69 6.21 -2.87 -6.37
N GLY A 70 6.20 -1.61 -6.82
CA GLY A 70 6.73 -0.49 -6.03
C GLY A 70 8.24 -0.30 -6.12
N LEU A 71 8.88 -0.88 -7.11
CA LEU A 71 10.31 -0.74 -7.43
C LEU A 71 10.51 0.05 -8.74
N ILE A 72 11.73 0.11 -9.23
CA ILE A 72 12.07 0.61 -10.55
C ILE A 72 12.90 -0.41 -11.30
N ALA A 73 12.92 -0.32 -12.62
CA ALA A 73 13.70 -1.23 -13.46
C ALA A 73 14.29 -0.49 -14.66
N LEU A 74 15.42 -0.97 -15.16
CA LEU A 74 15.93 -0.61 -16.47
C LEU A 74 14.97 -1.18 -17.52
N ARG A 75 14.11 -0.34 -18.09
CA ARG A 75 13.10 -0.72 -19.07
C ARG A 75 13.67 -0.86 -20.47
N ASP A 76 14.49 0.08 -20.86
CA ASP A 76 15.06 0.15 -22.21
C ASP A 76 16.55 0.47 -22.16
N ALA A 77 17.36 -0.58 -22.20
CA ALA A 77 18.81 -0.43 -22.20
C ALA A 77 19.34 0.23 -23.47
N SER A 78 18.58 0.20 -24.58
CA SER A 78 19.00 0.84 -25.83
C SER A 78 18.94 2.37 -25.75
N ALA A 79 18.12 2.92 -24.85
CA ALA A 79 18.05 4.37 -24.59
C ALA A 79 19.27 4.89 -23.81
N VAL A 80 20.21 4.01 -23.42
CA VAL A 80 21.39 4.34 -22.61
C VAL A 80 22.66 3.99 -23.37
N PRO A 81 23.60 4.92 -23.52
CA PRO A 81 24.92 4.59 -24.07
C PRO A 81 25.56 3.44 -23.29
N LEU A 82 26.24 2.55 -23.99
CA LEU A 82 26.80 1.33 -23.37
C LEU A 82 27.72 1.63 -22.18
N LYS A 83 28.49 2.70 -22.29
CA LYS A 83 29.41 3.16 -21.21
C LYS A 83 28.68 3.57 -19.91
N ASP A 84 27.41 3.97 -20.02
CA ASP A 84 26.65 4.52 -18.88
C ASP A 84 25.73 3.46 -18.24
N ARG A 85 25.53 2.30 -18.89
CA ARG A 85 24.60 1.25 -18.41
C ARG A 85 24.96 0.72 -17.04
N GLN A 86 26.23 0.56 -16.74
CA GLN A 86 26.66 0.10 -15.41
C GLN A 86 26.28 1.10 -14.33
N GLY A 87 26.47 2.40 -14.58
CA GLY A 87 26.09 3.45 -13.64
C GLY A 87 24.58 3.48 -13.39
N ILE A 88 23.76 3.31 -14.43
CA ILE A 88 22.31 3.28 -14.30
C ILE A 88 21.88 2.03 -13.54
N ASN A 89 22.45 0.87 -13.81
CA ASN A 89 22.15 -0.35 -13.04
C ASN A 89 22.48 -0.17 -11.56
N ALA A 90 23.57 0.52 -11.22
CA ALA A 90 23.92 0.84 -9.84
C ALA A 90 22.88 1.79 -9.20
N LEU A 91 22.40 2.81 -9.93
CA LEU A 91 21.36 3.73 -9.47
C LEU A 91 20.04 2.99 -9.20
N VAL A 92 19.63 2.12 -10.13
CA VAL A 92 18.42 1.30 -9.98
C VAL A 92 18.53 0.38 -8.77
N ALA A 93 19.66 -0.28 -8.58
CA ALA A 93 19.88 -1.16 -7.44
C ALA A 93 19.84 -0.38 -6.11
N ALA A 94 20.50 0.77 -6.04
CA ALA A 94 20.51 1.61 -4.85
C ALA A 94 19.11 2.15 -4.51
N GLU A 95 18.35 2.59 -5.51
CA GLU A 95 16.96 3.05 -5.34
C GLU A 95 16.07 1.92 -4.80
N ASN A 96 16.16 0.74 -5.39
CA ASN A 96 15.36 -0.40 -4.97
C ASN A 96 15.71 -0.88 -3.56
N ASN A 97 16.98 -0.86 -3.17
CA ASN A 97 17.40 -1.16 -1.81
C ASN A 97 16.77 -0.19 -0.80
N ASP A 98 16.77 1.10 -1.10
CA ASP A 98 16.17 2.11 -0.24
C ASP A 98 14.64 1.99 -0.19
N ARG A 99 13.99 1.68 -1.31
CA ARG A 99 12.54 1.45 -1.35
C ARG A 99 12.12 0.26 -0.50
N VAL A 100 12.80 -0.87 -0.64
CA VAL A 100 12.52 -2.07 0.19
C VAL A 100 12.75 -1.78 1.67
N ALA A 101 13.83 -1.08 2.01
CA ALA A 101 14.11 -0.66 3.38
C ALA A 101 13.03 0.31 3.89
N LEU A 102 12.59 1.27 3.07
CA LEU A 102 11.54 2.22 3.42
C LEU A 102 10.23 1.51 3.79
N TYR A 103 9.80 0.55 2.99
CA TYR A 103 8.56 -0.21 3.25
C TYR A 103 8.66 -1.00 4.56
N LYS A 104 9.82 -1.59 4.83
CA LYS A 104 10.09 -2.30 6.08
C LYS A 104 10.10 -1.36 7.29
N GLU A 105 10.76 -0.21 7.19
CA GLU A 105 10.87 0.75 8.29
C GLU A 105 9.52 1.43 8.60
N ILE A 106 8.69 1.70 7.59
CA ILE A 106 7.33 2.20 7.79
C ILE A 106 6.47 1.16 8.51
N ALA A 107 6.55 -0.10 8.11
CA ALA A 107 5.85 -1.19 8.80
C ALA A 107 6.27 -1.30 10.27
N ALA A 108 7.57 -1.29 10.53
CA ALA A 108 8.10 -1.31 11.89
C ALA A 108 7.67 -0.09 12.71
N GLY A 109 7.69 1.10 12.12
CA GLY A 109 7.25 2.36 12.75
C GLY A 109 5.76 2.37 13.10
N ASN A 110 4.95 1.60 12.40
CA ASN A 110 3.54 1.34 12.75
C ASN A 110 3.36 0.27 13.83
N GLY A 111 4.43 -0.39 14.27
CA GLY A 111 4.37 -1.53 15.19
C GLY A 111 3.86 -2.83 14.56
N HIS A 112 3.83 -2.90 13.23
CA HIS A 112 3.28 -3.98 12.44
C HIS A 112 4.25 -4.40 11.31
N PRO A 113 5.37 -5.07 11.63
CA PRO A 113 6.33 -5.47 10.61
C PRO A 113 5.74 -6.38 9.52
N GLU A 114 4.66 -7.09 9.82
CA GLU A 114 3.92 -7.92 8.86
C GLU A 114 3.20 -7.11 7.76
N TRP A 115 2.98 -5.81 7.96
CA TRP A 115 2.33 -4.94 6.98
C TRP A 115 3.23 -4.52 5.82
N ARG A 116 4.49 -4.93 5.81
CA ARG A 116 5.45 -4.54 4.78
C ARG A 116 4.93 -4.74 3.35
N GLY A 117 4.33 -5.89 3.07
CA GLY A 117 3.80 -6.20 1.73
C GLY A 117 2.64 -5.30 1.32
N GLU A 118 1.73 -5.02 2.24
CA GLU A 118 0.60 -4.11 2.01
C GLU A 118 1.07 -2.66 1.80
N ILE A 119 2.03 -2.21 2.60
CA ILE A 119 2.66 -0.89 2.45
C ILE A 119 3.36 -0.78 1.11
N GLN A 120 4.12 -1.78 0.70
CA GLN A 120 4.78 -1.84 -0.61
C GLN A 120 3.77 -1.70 -1.76
N ASN A 121 2.66 -2.44 -1.71
CA ASN A 121 1.60 -2.37 -2.71
C ASN A 121 0.95 -0.98 -2.76
N THR A 122 0.73 -0.37 -1.61
CA THR A 122 0.17 0.99 -1.52
C THR A 122 1.12 2.01 -2.13
N PHE A 123 2.42 1.90 -1.85
CA PHE A 123 3.43 2.77 -2.47
C PHE A 123 3.57 2.54 -3.97
N ALA A 124 3.41 1.32 -4.47
CA ALA A 124 3.41 1.04 -5.91
C ALA A 124 2.38 1.92 -6.64
N GLY A 125 1.15 1.97 -6.14
CA GLY A 125 0.12 2.87 -6.66
C GLY A 125 0.50 4.35 -6.54
N ARG A 126 1.01 4.77 -5.39
CA ARG A 126 1.43 6.17 -5.17
C ARG A 126 2.54 6.63 -6.11
N TRP A 127 3.55 5.78 -6.35
CA TRP A 127 4.63 6.12 -7.29
C TRP A 127 4.11 6.33 -8.70
N ILE A 128 3.20 5.46 -9.16
CA ILE A 128 2.57 5.57 -10.47
C ILE A 128 1.69 6.82 -10.56
N ASP A 129 0.90 7.10 -9.53
CA ASP A 129 0.03 8.29 -9.49
C ASP A 129 0.83 9.60 -9.56
N LYS A 130 1.98 9.65 -8.89
CA LYS A 130 2.89 10.81 -8.87
C LYS A 130 3.84 10.89 -10.05
N ALA A 131 3.92 9.86 -10.88
CA ALA A 131 4.79 9.85 -12.06
C ALA A 131 4.41 10.98 -13.01
N GLN A 132 5.43 11.60 -13.61
CA GLN A 132 5.22 12.67 -14.58
C GLN A 132 4.74 12.11 -15.92
N ALA A 133 4.03 12.94 -16.68
CA ALA A 133 3.64 12.60 -18.04
C ALA A 133 4.89 12.22 -18.88
N GLY A 134 4.79 11.12 -19.62
CA GLY A 134 5.89 10.58 -20.41
C GLY A 134 6.74 9.52 -19.72
N TRP A 135 6.61 9.34 -18.41
CA TRP A 135 7.28 8.24 -17.71
C TRP A 135 6.59 6.91 -18.00
N TYR A 136 7.34 5.83 -17.88
CA TYR A 136 6.80 4.49 -18.07
C TYR A 136 6.54 3.78 -16.76
N TYR A 137 5.49 3.01 -16.70
CA TYR A 137 5.14 2.15 -15.58
C TYR A 137 4.61 0.80 -16.08
N GLU A 138 4.75 -0.24 -15.25
CA GLU A 138 4.17 -1.56 -15.54
C GLU A 138 2.67 -1.56 -15.23
N SER A 139 1.90 -2.05 -16.20
CA SER A 139 0.49 -2.41 -16.05
C SER A 139 0.30 -3.85 -16.54
N GLY A 140 0.03 -4.76 -15.60
CA GLY A 140 0.03 -6.18 -15.90
C GLY A 140 1.41 -6.68 -16.35
N SER A 141 1.52 -7.14 -17.58
CA SER A 141 2.77 -7.61 -18.20
C SER A 141 3.38 -6.61 -19.21
N ALA A 142 2.80 -5.43 -19.33
CA ALA A 142 3.20 -4.43 -20.31
C ALA A 142 3.72 -3.16 -19.66
N TRP A 143 4.65 -2.48 -20.35
CA TRP A 143 5.05 -1.11 -20.03
C TRP A 143 4.09 -0.13 -20.71
N VAL A 144 3.58 0.81 -19.95
CA VAL A 144 2.66 1.85 -20.41
C VAL A 144 3.29 3.21 -20.14
N LYS A 145 3.12 4.12 -21.10
CA LYS A 145 3.55 5.51 -20.96
C LYS A 145 2.43 6.31 -20.32
N LYS A 146 2.78 7.07 -19.29
CA LYS A 146 1.83 7.95 -18.61
C LYS A 146 1.51 9.19 -19.42
#